data_c676988afad4543073136f94d849196f
#
_entry.id   c676988afad4543073136f94d849196f
#
_cell.length_a   1.000
_cell.length_b   1.000
_cell.length_c   1.000
_cell.angle_alpha   90.00
_cell.angle_beta   90.00
_cell.angle_gamma   90.00
#
_symmetry.space_group_name_H-M   'P 1'
#
loop_
_entity.id
_entity.type
_entity.pdbx_description
1 polymer ?
#
loop_
_entity_poly.entity_id
_entity_poly.type
_entity_poly.pdbx_seq_one_letter_code
_entity_poly.pdbx_strand_id
1 'polypeptide(L)'
;MRGAFTDPGGDLPLLMGAAAKQGVTIEKLLVTHGHLDHCGQTGILAKQLGVPIEGPHEDDRFWISQLDDDGRKWGMDAKSFEPDRWLKDGDTVTVGNLTLDVIHCPGHTPGHIVFYHAPSHFAVVGEDRKSTRLNSSHRL
;
A
#
# COMPACT_ATOMS: atom_id res chain seq x y z
N MET A 1 -12.86 0.60 -15.73
CA MET A 1 -11.87 -0.31 -15.12
C MET A 1 -11.60 0.13 -13.69
N ARG A 2 -11.55 -0.80 -12.79
CA ARG A 2 -11.27 -0.53 -11.39
C ARG A 2 -9.86 -0.94 -11.04
N GLY A 3 -9.24 -0.20 -10.14
CA GLY A 3 -7.88 -0.48 -9.71
C GLY A 3 -7.63 -0.03 -8.29
N ALA A 4 -6.39 -0.22 -7.86
CA ALA A 4 -5.94 0.22 -6.54
C ALA A 4 -4.54 0.79 -6.67
N PHE A 5 -4.22 1.78 -5.84
CA PHE A 5 -2.84 2.17 -5.63
C PHE A 5 -2.26 1.37 -4.48
N THR A 6 -1.00 0.99 -4.63
CA THR A 6 -0.26 0.28 -3.59
C THR A 6 0.85 1.18 -3.08
N ASP A 7 0.92 1.32 -1.76
CA ASP A 7 1.96 2.10 -1.08
C ASP A 7 2.09 3.53 -1.59
N PRO A 8 1.01 4.34 -1.54
CA PRO A 8 1.09 5.74 -2.01
C PRO A 8 1.85 6.60 -1.00
N GLY A 9 3.18 6.61 -1.14
CA GLY A 9 4.07 7.35 -0.24
C GLY A 9 4.40 8.76 -0.70
N GLY A 10 4.06 9.10 -1.95
CA GLY A 10 4.33 10.42 -2.50
C GLY A 10 3.85 10.53 -3.93
N ASP A 11 4.14 11.66 -4.56
CA ASP A 11 3.84 11.91 -5.99
C ASP A 11 2.37 11.73 -6.33
N LEU A 12 1.47 12.16 -5.44
CA LEU A 12 0.03 11.97 -5.63
C LEU A 12 -0.49 12.55 -6.95
N PRO A 13 -0.09 13.78 -7.37
CA PRO A 13 -0.57 14.29 -8.66
C PRO A 13 -0.18 13.39 -9.83
N LEU A 14 1.00 12.81 -9.79
CA LEU A 14 1.48 11.91 -10.83
C LEU A 14 0.67 10.62 -10.85
N LEU A 15 0.40 10.05 -9.68
CA LEU A 15 -0.42 8.83 -9.56
C LEU A 15 -1.85 9.09 -10.05
N MET A 16 -2.44 10.19 -9.64
CA MET A 16 -3.80 10.57 -10.06
C MET A 16 -3.87 10.77 -11.57
N GLY A 17 -2.87 11.45 -12.13
CA GLY A 17 -2.81 11.68 -13.56
C GLY A 17 -2.66 10.38 -14.35
N ALA A 18 -1.84 9.45 -13.85
CA ALA A 18 -1.65 8.17 -14.51
C ALA A 18 -2.94 7.35 -14.52
N ALA A 19 -3.67 7.32 -13.39
CA ALA A 19 -4.94 6.61 -13.31
C ALA A 19 -5.97 7.20 -14.29
N ALA A 20 -6.08 8.52 -14.33
CA ALA A 20 -7.01 9.20 -15.23
C ALA A 20 -6.68 8.91 -16.69
N LYS A 21 -5.40 8.94 -17.03
CA LYS A 21 -4.95 8.68 -18.40
C LYS A 21 -5.26 7.26 -18.85
N GLN A 22 -5.19 6.31 -17.93
CA GLN A 22 -5.48 4.90 -18.22
C GLN A 22 -6.97 4.56 -18.11
N GLY A 23 -7.81 5.52 -17.72
CA GLY A 23 -9.22 5.27 -17.52
C GLY A 23 -9.52 4.35 -16.34
N VAL A 24 -8.69 4.38 -15.32
CA VAL A 24 -8.84 3.52 -14.13
C VAL A 24 -9.51 4.31 -13.01
N THR A 25 -10.55 3.72 -12.44
CA THR A 25 -11.18 4.23 -11.24
C THR A 25 -10.57 3.55 -10.04
N ILE A 26 -10.00 4.32 -9.12
CA ILE A 26 -9.36 3.77 -7.93
C ILE A 26 -10.45 3.46 -6.90
N GLU A 27 -10.53 2.20 -6.49
CA GLU A 27 -11.56 1.75 -5.54
C GLU A 27 -11.04 1.54 -4.13
N LYS A 28 -9.73 1.43 -3.95
CA LYS A 28 -9.12 1.29 -2.62
C LYS A 28 -7.62 1.58 -2.68
N LEU A 29 -7.03 1.73 -1.51
CA LEU A 29 -5.59 1.84 -1.36
C LEU A 29 -5.09 0.62 -0.59
N LEU A 30 -4.00 0.04 -1.06
CA LEU A 30 -3.37 -1.13 -0.44
C LEU A 30 -2.02 -0.71 0.14
N VAL A 31 -1.71 -1.19 1.34
CA VAL A 31 -0.44 -0.85 2.00
C VAL A 31 0.27 -2.13 2.39
N THR A 32 1.54 -2.27 1.99
CA THR A 32 2.34 -3.44 2.31
C THR A 32 3.00 -3.31 3.67
N HIS A 33 3.45 -2.11 4.05
CA HIS A 33 4.08 -1.89 5.36
C HIS A 33 4.04 -0.39 5.70
N GLY A 34 4.35 -0.08 6.95
CA GLY A 34 4.10 1.23 7.53
C GLY A 34 5.23 2.26 7.44
N HIS A 35 6.24 2.05 6.60
CA HIS A 35 7.32 3.02 6.46
C HIS A 35 6.88 4.27 5.70
N LEU A 36 7.47 5.40 6.05
CA LEU A 36 7.12 6.72 5.54
C LEU A 36 7.10 6.78 4.01
N ASP A 37 8.13 6.26 3.37
CA ASP A 37 8.29 6.32 1.92
C ASP A 37 7.29 5.41 1.16
N HIS A 38 6.61 4.53 1.87
CA HIS A 38 5.63 3.62 1.26
C HIS A 38 4.19 3.96 1.59
N CYS A 39 3.94 4.65 2.69
CA CYS A 39 2.55 4.93 3.07
C CYS A 39 2.33 6.34 3.63
N GLY A 40 3.32 7.20 3.55
CA GLY A 40 3.25 8.52 4.18
C GLY A 40 2.09 9.39 3.74
N GLN A 41 1.64 9.25 2.50
CA GLN A 41 0.52 10.02 1.98
C GLN A 41 -0.76 9.22 1.79
N THR A 42 -0.80 8.00 2.28
CA THR A 42 -1.95 7.12 2.13
C THR A 42 -3.22 7.74 2.72
N GLY A 43 -3.14 8.26 3.94
CA GLY A 43 -4.30 8.87 4.60
C GLY A 43 -4.81 10.08 3.85
N ILE A 44 -3.89 10.90 3.32
CA ILE A 44 -4.25 12.09 2.55
C ILE A 44 -4.98 11.68 1.27
N LEU A 45 -4.43 10.73 0.54
CA LEU A 45 -5.02 10.28 -0.72
C LEU A 45 -6.35 9.58 -0.51
N ALA A 46 -6.47 8.75 0.52
CA ALA A 46 -7.73 8.07 0.83
C ALA A 46 -8.85 9.07 1.07
N LYS A 47 -8.55 10.15 1.78
CA LYS A 47 -9.52 11.19 2.06
C LYS A 47 -9.92 11.94 0.79
N GLN A 48 -8.96 12.23 -0.09
CA GLN A 48 -9.23 12.89 -1.36
C GLN A 48 -10.13 12.04 -2.26
N LEU A 49 -9.90 10.74 -2.29
CA LEU A 49 -10.63 9.84 -3.17
C LEU A 49 -11.89 9.27 -2.54
N GLY A 50 -12.00 9.34 -1.22
CA GLY A 50 -13.13 8.75 -0.52
C GLY A 50 -13.14 7.24 -0.59
N VAL A 51 -11.96 6.60 -0.53
CA VAL A 51 -11.81 5.15 -0.67
C VAL A 51 -11.23 4.54 0.59
N PRO A 52 -11.46 3.23 0.82
CA PRO A 52 -10.90 2.57 2.00
C PRO A 52 -9.42 2.24 1.83
N ILE A 53 -8.77 2.06 2.96
CA ILE A 53 -7.38 1.63 3.07
C ILE A 53 -7.37 0.20 3.62
N GLU A 54 -6.71 -0.72 2.93
CA GLU A 54 -6.55 -2.10 3.38
C GLU A 54 -5.07 -2.41 3.55
N GLY A 55 -4.71 -2.91 4.71
CA GLY A 55 -3.34 -3.19 5.10
C GLY A 55 -2.66 -1.99 5.74
N PRO A 56 -1.47 -2.23 6.29
CA PRO A 56 -0.76 -3.50 6.33
C PRO A 56 -1.27 -4.43 7.43
N HIS A 57 -0.42 -5.32 7.94
CA HIS A 57 -0.70 -6.10 9.13
C HIS A 57 -0.65 -5.19 10.36
N GLU A 58 -1.45 -5.49 11.38
CA GLU A 58 -1.54 -4.61 12.56
C GLU A 58 -0.23 -4.50 13.34
N ASP A 59 0.72 -5.39 13.11
CA ASP A 59 2.05 -5.29 13.73
C ASP A 59 2.81 -4.05 13.29
N ASP A 60 2.38 -3.38 12.21
CA ASP A 60 2.96 -2.11 11.77
C ASP A 60 2.20 -0.89 12.30
N ARG A 61 1.26 -1.07 13.21
CA ARG A 61 0.48 0.04 13.75
C ARG A 61 1.36 1.15 14.30
N PHE A 62 2.43 0.80 14.99
CA PHE A 62 3.29 1.81 15.63
C PHE A 62 4.03 2.67 14.58
N TRP A 63 4.40 2.09 13.43
CA TRP A 63 5.01 2.86 12.35
C TRP A 63 4.04 3.87 11.76
N ILE A 64 2.81 3.44 11.54
CA ILE A 64 1.79 4.31 10.97
C ILE A 64 1.43 5.44 11.93
N SER A 65 1.40 5.17 13.23
CA SER A 65 1.09 6.19 14.22
C SER A 65 2.18 7.26 14.34
N GLN A 66 3.38 6.98 13.83
CA GLN A 66 4.50 7.92 13.85
C GLN A 66 4.68 8.70 12.54
N LEU A 67 3.82 8.48 11.56
CA LEU A 67 4.01 9.09 10.23
C LEU A 67 4.04 10.63 10.28
N ASP A 68 3.23 11.25 11.10
CA ASP A 68 3.24 12.71 11.24
C ASP A 68 4.61 13.20 11.72
N ASP A 69 5.14 12.55 12.75
CA ASP A 69 6.45 12.93 13.32
C ASP A 69 7.58 12.62 12.35
N ASP A 70 7.54 11.47 11.72
CA ASP A 70 8.57 11.08 10.75
C ASP A 70 8.56 12.02 9.55
N GLY A 71 7.37 12.42 9.09
CA GLY A 71 7.26 13.37 8.00
C GLY A 71 7.90 14.71 8.33
N ARG A 72 7.66 15.24 9.53
CA ARG A 72 8.29 16.49 9.96
C ARG A 72 9.80 16.36 10.05
N LYS A 73 10.26 15.22 10.54
CA LYS A 73 11.70 14.96 10.68
C LYS A 73 12.43 14.95 9.35
N TRP A 74 11.79 14.42 8.32
CA TRP A 74 12.41 14.26 7.00
C TRP A 74 11.94 15.28 5.97
N GLY A 75 11.14 16.25 6.40
CA GLY A 75 10.65 17.30 5.49
C GLY A 75 9.66 16.83 4.47
N MET A 76 8.90 15.79 4.79
CA MET A 76 7.89 15.21 3.89
C MET A 76 6.50 15.45 4.44
N ASP A 77 5.55 15.67 3.54
CA ASP A 77 4.14 15.70 3.92
C ASP A 77 3.68 14.26 4.17
N ALA A 78 3.37 13.99 5.41
CA ALA A 78 2.91 12.67 5.79
C ALA A 78 1.84 12.80 6.87
N LYS A 79 0.94 11.83 6.91
CA LYS A 79 -0.14 11.83 7.87
C LYS A 79 -0.39 10.42 8.38
N SER A 80 -0.53 10.31 9.69
CA SER A 80 -0.97 9.06 10.30
C SER A 80 -2.39 8.75 9.86
N PHE A 81 -2.70 7.47 9.78
CA PHE A 81 -4.03 7.02 9.39
C PHE A 81 -4.36 5.74 10.13
N GLU A 82 -5.63 5.39 10.14
CA GLU A 82 -6.10 4.10 10.63
C GLU A 82 -6.65 3.34 9.42
N PRO A 83 -6.07 2.20 9.06
CA PRO A 83 -6.63 1.41 7.97
C PRO A 83 -8.06 1.00 8.26
N ASP A 84 -8.88 0.94 7.23
CA ASP A 84 -10.25 0.41 7.37
C ASP A 84 -10.21 -1.08 7.64
N ARG A 85 -9.15 -1.75 7.21
CA ARG A 85 -8.98 -3.17 7.43
C ARG A 85 -7.51 -3.51 7.59
N TRP A 86 -7.14 -4.07 8.74
CA TRP A 86 -5.83 -4.70 8.92
C TRP A 86 -5.86 -6.06 8.25
N LEU A 87 -4.75 -6.45 7.61
CA LEU A 87 -4.69 -7.69 6.87
C LEU A 87 -3.80 -8.71 7.57
N LYS A 88 -4.20 -9.97 7.49
CA LYS A 88 -3.49 -11.09 8.10
C LYS A 88 -3.09 -12.09 7.03
N ASP A 89 -2.13 -12.94 7.37
CA ASP A 89 -1.75 -14.04 6.50
C ASP A 89 -2.98 -14.89 6.17
N GLY A 90 -3.17 -15.20 4.90
CA GLY A 90 -4.32 -15.96 4.44
C GLY A 90 -5.55 -15.16 4.12
N ASP A 91 -5.56 -13.85 4.42
CA ASP A 91 -6.66 -12.99 3.99
C ASP A 91 -6.61 -12.82 2.47
N THR A 92 -7.71 -12.31 1.93
CA THR A 92 -7.77 -11.95 0.50
C THR A 92 -8.27 -10.52 0.37
N VAL A 93 -7.81 -9.85 -0.69
CA VAL A 93 -8.33 -8.53 -1.08
C VAL A 93 -8.77 -8.61 -2.52
N THR A 94 -9.76 -7.80 -2.86
CA THR A 94 -10.26 -7.76 -4.24
C THR A 94 -10.00 -6.39 -4.85
N VAL A 95 -9.59 -6.37 -6.11
CA VAL A 95 -9.42 -5.17 -6.89
C VAL A 95 -10.09 -5.43 -8.24
N GLY A 96 -11.23 -4.79 -8.49
CA GLY A 96 -12.01 -5.09 -9.68
C GLY A 96 -12.40 -6.57 -9.69
N ASN A 97 -11.96 -7.29 -10.71
CA ASN A 97 -12.20 -8.72 -10.84
C ASN A 97 -11.07 -9.59 -10.32
N LEU A 98 -10.02 -8.97 -9.77
CA LEU A 98 -8.87 -9.71 -9.26
C LEU A 98 -9.04 -10.02 -7.79
N THR A 99 -8.61 -11.20 -7.39
CA THR A 99 -8.52 -11.58 -5.98
C THR A 99 -7.06 -11.82 -5.66
N LEU A 100 -6.55 -11.09 -4.67
CA LEU A 100 -5.16 -11.18 -4.25
C LEU A 100 -5.08 -11.88 -2.90
N ASP A 101 -4.14 -12.80 -2.77
CA ASP A 101 -3.85 -13.45 -1.49
C ASP A 101 -2.90 -12.58 -0.69
N VAL A 102 -3.12 -12.51 0.62
CA VAL A 102 -2.25 -11.78 1.53
C VAL A 102 -1.31 -12.75 2.22
N ILE A 103 -0.02 -12.46 2.12
CA ILE A 103 1.03 -13.26 2.75
C ILE A 103 1.77 -12.37 3.73
N HIS A 104 1.79 -12.77 5.00
CA HIS A 104 2.51 -12.03 6.03
C HIS A 104 3.99 -12.41 5.95
N CYS A 105 4.85 -11.43 5.68
CA CYS A 105 6.28 -11.62 5.48
C CYS A 105 7.06 -10.68 6.41
N PRO A 106 7.04 -10.92 7.72
CA PRO A 106 7.76 -10.05 8.64
C PRO A 106 9.27 -10.13 8.40
N GLY A 107 9.96 -9.03 8.61
CA GLY A 107 11.40 -8.96 8.40
C GLY A 107 11.84 -7.54 8.20
N HIS A 108 11.48 -6.95 7.07
CA HIS A 108 11.73 -5.53 6.83
C HIS A 108 10.97 -4.67 7.85
N THR A 109 9.69 -4.96 8.05
CA THR A 109 8.93 -4.49 9.21
C THR A 109 8.16 -5.67 9.78
N PRO A 110 7.73 -5.60 11.05
CA PRO A 110 6.97 -6.73 11.63
C PRO A 110 5.61 -6.95 10.96
N GLY A 111 5.02 -5.93 10.37
CA GLY A 111 3.72 -6.03 9.71
C GLY A 111 3.77 -6.06 8.20
N HIS A 112 4.94 -6.31 7.61
CA HIS A 112 5.10 -6.34 6.15
C HIS A 112 4.29 -7.48 5.55
N ILE A 113 3.50 -7.17 4.51
CA ILE A 113 2.70 -8.16 3.78
C ILE A 113 2.97 -8.06 2.29
N VAL A 114 2.65 -9.13 1.59
CA VAL A 114 2.77 -9.24 0.14
C VAL A 114 1.39 -9.57 -0.41
N PHE A 115 1.04 -8.99 -1.54
CA PHE A 115 -0.19 -9.31 -2.26
C PHE A 115 0.17 -10.19 -3.45
N TYR A 116 -0.49 -11.32 -3.60
CA TYR A 116 -0.16 -12.31 -4.61
C TYR A 116 -1.39 -12.67 -5.44
N HIS A 117 -1.26 -12.62 -6.76
CA HIS A 117 -2.29 -13.04 -7.69
C HIS A 117 -1.85 -14.37 -8.32
N ALA A 118 -2.38 -15.47 -7.80
CA ALA A 118 -1.94 -16.81 -8.19
C ALA A 118 -2.12 -17.11 -9.68
N PRO A 119 -3.26 -16.78 -10.31
CA PRO A 119 -3.44 -17.12 -11.73
C PRO A 119 -2.39 -16.53 -12.66
N SER A 120 -1.88 -15.34 -12.37
CA SER A 120 -0.88 -14.69 -13.21
C SER A 120 0.53 -14.79 -12.65
N HIS A 121 0.71 -15.41 -11.48
CA HIS A 121 2.00 -15.46 -10.77
C HIS A 121 2.59 -14.08 -10.52
N PHE A 122 1.73 -13.11 -10.25
CA PHE A 122 2.12 -11.71 -10.04
C PHE A 122 2.07 -11.39 -8.56
N ALA A 123 3.10 -10.71 -8.05
CA ALA A 123 3.16 -10.32 -6.65
C ALA A 123 3.50 -8.84 -6.51
N VAL A 124 2.91 -8.19 -5.50
CA VAL A 124 3.28 -6.85 -5.07
C VAL A 124 3.98 -7.00 -3.74
N VAL A 125 5.29 -6.80 -3.72
CA VAL A 125 6.12 -7.14 -2.57
C VAL A 125 6.56 -5.94 -1.72
N GLY A 126 6.30 -4.73 -2.19
CA GLY A 126 6.70 -3.53 -1.44
C GLY A 126 8.20 -3.40 -1.32
N GLU A 127 8.78 -4.06 -0.34
CA GLU A 127 10.21 -4.00 -0.08
C GLU A 127 10.76 -5.42 0.09
N ASP A 128 11.86 -5.70 -0.61
CA ASP A 128 12.55 -6.99 -0.48
C ASP A 128 14.04 -6.76 -0.46
N ARG A 129 14.60 -6.82 0.74
CA ARG A 129 16.02 -6.53 0.92
C ARG A 129 16.94 -7.58 0.37
N LYS A 130 16.45 -8.79 0.20
CA LYS A 130 17.29 -9.91 -0.24
C LYS A 130 17.16 -10.19 -1.71
N SER A 131 16.10 -9.79 -2.32
CA SER A 131 15.84 -10.09 -3.72
C SER A 131 16.21 -8.91 -4.58
N THR A 132 16.90 -9.20 -5.64
CA THR A 132 17.16 -8.22 -6.69
C THR A 132 16.32 -8.48 -7.91
N ARG A 133 15.54 -9.54 -7.90
CA ARG A 133 14.74 -9.92 -9.06
C ARG A 133 13.33 -9.43 -9.00
N LEU A 134 12.73 -9.48 -7.82
CA LEU A 134 11.38 -8.97 -7.64
C LEU A 134 11.48 -7.55 -7.16
N ASN A 135 11.40 -6.65 -8.08
CA ASN A 135 11.40 -5.26 -7.71
C ASN A 135 10.10 -4.93 -7.03
N SER A 136 10.20 -4.12 -6.01
CA SER A 136 9.03 -3.61 -5.32
C SER A 136 8.25 -2.68 -6.23
N SER A 137 7.08 -2.31 -5.77
CA SER A 137 6.27 -1.26 -6.37
C SER A 137 5.67 -1.57 -7.72
N HIS A 138 5.48 -2.84 -8.01
CA HIS A 138 4.63 -3.20 -9.13
C HIS A 138 3.20 -2.85 -8.80
N ARG A 139 2.48 -2.31 -9.77
CA ARG A 139 1.11 -1.85 -9.57
C ARG A 139 0.15 -2.68 -10.39
N LEU A 140 -0.98 -2.94 -9.78
CA LEU A 140 -2.07 -3.64 -10.43
C LEU A 140 -3.09 -2.65 -10.97
#